data_806a01352c37a24da8e668de606d1d7d
#
_entry.id   806a01352c37a24da8e668de606d1d7d
#
_cell.length_a   1.000
_cell.length_b   1.000
_cell.length_c   1.000
_cell.angle_alpha   90.00
_cell.angle_beta   90.00
_cell.angle_gamma   90.00
#
_symmetry.space_group_name_H-M   'P 1'
#
loop_
_entity.id
_entity.type
_entity.pdbx_description
1 polymer ?
#
loop_
_entity_poly.entity_id
_entity_poly.type
_entity_poly.pdbx_seq_one_letter_code
_entity_poly.pdbx_strand_id
1 'polypeptide(L)'
;MFSFSEQNNFFGRRCVWVNGPVIVGAGPSGLAISACLKDQGIPFVVIERSDCIASLWQKRTYDRLKLHLPKRFCQLPKVPFPEEYPEYPTKNQFVAYLEEYAQKFDIKPQFNECVQSAKFDEACKLWRVKTVSTAGSVRSETDIKRFSSIRECSRYLNHVTENGC
;
A
#
# COMPACT_ATOMS: atom_id res chain seq x y z
N MET A 1 18.79 20.06 0.80
CA MET A 1 19.76 19.00 1.15
C MET A 1 19.63 18.78 2.64
N PHE A 2 18.69 17.92 3.06
CA PHE A 2 18.46 17.64 4.48
C PHE A 2 19.09 16.30 4.81
N SER A 3 20.08 16.36 5.68
CA SER A 3 20.83 15.23 6.22
C SER A 3 19.92 14.35 7.08
N PHE A 4 19.83 13.07 6.76
CA PHE A 4 19.27 12.05 7.64
C PHE A 4 20.24 11.83 8.80
N SER A 5 19.93 12.37 9.98
CA SER A 5 20.64 12.01 11.20
C SER A 5 20.12 10.67 11.72
N GLU A 6 20.94 9.65 11.55
CA GLU A 6 20.82 8.41 12.31
C GLU A 6 20.98 8.71 13.80
N GLN A 7 19.89 8.59 14.57
CA GLN A 7 19.99 8.68 16.02
C GLN A 7 19.47 7.38 16.68
N ASN A 8 20.45 6.69 17.23
CA ASN A 8 20.43 5.83 18.42
C ASN A 8 19.68 4.50 18.40
N ASN A 9 20.49 3.47 18.15
CA ASN A 9 20.32 2.10 18.62
C ASN A 9 20.28 2.04 20.16
N PHE A 10 19.12 2.08 20.76
CA PHE A 10 18.87 1.49 22.06
C PHE A 10 18.00 0.25 21.86
N PHE A 11 18.58 -0.93 22.04
CA PHE A 11 17.96 -2.24 21.86
C PHE A 11 17.45 -2.59 20.44
N GLY A 12 18.31 -2.59 19.42
CA GLY A 12 18.06 -3.32 18.17
C GLY A 12 16.78 -2.97 17.37
N ARG A 13 15.99 -1.98 17.78
CA ARG A 13 14.75 -1.58 17.11
C ARG A 13 14.99 -0.39 16.20
N ARG A 14 14.89 -0.61 14.90
CA ARG A 14 14.95 0.48 13.94
C ARG A 14 13.69 1.34 14.03
N CYS A 15 13.86 2.64 14.26
CA CYS A 15 12.79 3.61 14.19
C CYS A 15 12.94 4.41 12.89
N VAL A 16 11.99 4.28 11.99
CA VAL A 16 11.99 4.97 10.70
C VAL A 16 10.88 6.03 10.69
N TRP A 17 11.26 7.25 10.33
CA TRP A 17 10.31 8.34 10.13
C TRP A 17 9.83 8.33 8.68
N VAL A 18 8.53 8.37 8.48
CA VAL A 18 7.91 8.39 7.17
C VAL A 18 6.94 9.56 7.08
N ASN A 19 7.06 10.34 6.02
CA ASN A 19 6.12 11.41 5.73
C ASN A 19 4.89 10.85 5.00
N GLY A 20 3.71 11.35 5.36
CA GLY A 20 2.45 10.98 4.72
C GLY A 20 1.80 9.70 5.25
N PRO A 21 0.72 9.25 4.63
CA PRO A 21 -0.04 8.09 5.07
C PRO A 21 0.67 6.77 4.83
N VAL A 22 0.28 5.77 5.64
CA VAL A 22 0.66 4.38 5.46
C VAL A 22 -0.51 3.60 4.91
N ILE A 23 -0.27 2.91 3.84
CA ILE A 23 -1.22 2.00 3.21
C ILE A 23 -0.83 0.58 3.61
N VAL A 24 -1.77 -0.15 4.22
CA VAL A 24 -1.55 -1.53 4.64
C VAL A 24 -2.17 -2.47 3.63
N GLY A 25 -1.33 -3.18 2.92
CA GLY A 25 -1.68 -4.14 1.86
C GLY A 25 -1.52 -3.57 0.45
N ALA A 26 -0.90 -4.36 -0.42
CA ALA A 26 -0.73 -4.06 -1.85
C ALA A 26 -1.75 -4.83 -2.72
N GLY A 27 -2.98 -4.92 -2.24
CA GLY A 27 -4.13 -5.40 -3.02
C GLY A 27 -4.76 -4.30 -3.87
N PRO A 28 -5.87 -4.59 -4.57
CA PRO A 28 -6.55 -3.63 -5.45
C PRO A 28 -6.84 -2.29 -4.79
N SER A 29 -7.38 -2.30 -3.56
CA SER A 29 -7.71 -1.07 -2.82
C SER A 29 -6.45 -0.27 -2.44
N GLY A 30 -5.38 -0.94 -1.99
CA GLY A 30 -4.12 -0.30 -1.66
C GLY A 30 -3.46 0.34 -2.90
N LEU A 31 -3.49 -0.34 -4.03
CA LEU A 31 -3.00 0.19 -5.31
C LEU A 31 -3.81 1.40 -5.77
N ALA A 32 -5.16 1.32 -5.68
CA ALA A 32 -6.03 2.43 -6.07
C ALA A 32 -5.76 3.70 -5.23
N ILE A 33 -5.68 3.57 -3.91
CA ILE A 33 -5.35 4.69 -3.01
C ILE A 33 -3.96 5.24 -3.32
N SER A 34 -2.97 4.36 -3.54
CA SER A 34 -1.60 4.75 -3.88
C SER A 34 -1.55 5.60 -5.14
N ALA A 35 -2.29 5.20 -6.18
CA ALA A 35 -2.36 5.95 -7.42
C ALA A 35 -3.00 7.34 -7.23
N CYS A 36 -4.08 7.42 -6.44
CA CYS A 36 -4.72 8.71 -6.14
C CYS A 36 -3.79 9.63 -5.34
N LEU A 37 -3.06 9.11 -4.36
CA LEU A 37 -2.08 9.90 -3.59
C LEU A 37 -0.91 10.36 -4.46
N LYS A 38 -0.42 9.48 -5.33
CA LYS A 38 0.65 9.81 -6.28
C LYS A 38 0.27 10.96 -7.19
N ASP A 39 -0.95 10.92 -7.71
CA ASP A 39 -1.51 11.97 -8.57
C ASP A 39 -1.63 13.33 -7.87
N GLN A 40 -1.90 13.31 -6.58
CA GLN A 40 -1.94 14.52 -5.74
C GLN A 40 -0.56 14.96 -5.23
N GLY A 41 0.51 14.27 -5.59
CA GLY A 41 1.86 14.56 -5.09
C GLY A 41 2.05 14.29 -3.60
N ILE A 42 1.16 13.49 -2.97
CA ILE A 42 1.24 13.17 -1.55
C ILE A 42 2.18 11.99 -1.36
N PRO A 43 3.27 12.13 -0.57
CA PRO A 43 4.14 11.02 -0.26
C PRO A 43 3.40 9.98 0.59
N PHE A 44 3.67 8.70 0.37
CA PHE A 44 3.07 7.60 1.10
C PHE A 44 4.01 6.39 1.16
N VAL A 45 3.68 5.44 2.01
CA VAL A 45 4.34 4.13 2.06
C VAL A 45 3.29 3.04 2.00
N VAL A 46 3.55 2.02 1.17
CA VAL A 46 2.73 0.80 1.12
C VAL A 46 3.49 -0.32 1.81
N ILE A 47 2.86 -0.98 2.76
CA ILE A 47 3.42 -2.12 3.49
C ILE A 47 2.62 -3.37 3.11
N GLU A 48 3.29 -4.39 2.57
CA GLU A 48 2.67 -5.67 2.19
C GLU A 48 3.36 -6.82 2.91
N ARG A 49 2.57 -7.67 3.55
CA ARG A 49 3.07 -8.83 4.28
C ARG A 49 3.64 -9.94 3.40
N SER A 50 3.20 -10.01 2.15
CA SER A 50 3.65 -10.98 1.17
C SER A 50 4.81 -10.41 0.34
N ASP A 51 5.37 -11.24 -0.51
CA ASP A 51 6.48 -10.92 -1.42
C ASP A 51 6.02 -10.37 -2.79
N CYS A 52 4.71 -10.18 -2.96
CA CYS A 52 4.14 -9.69 -4.22
C CYS A 52 2.87 -8.87 -3.99
N ILE A 53 2.51 -8.04 -4.96
CA ILE A 53 1.22 -7.36 -4.99
C ILE A 53 0.10 -8.37 -5.28
N ALA A 54 -1.13 -8.00 -4.94
CA ALA A 54 -2.29 -8.86 -5.17
C ALA A 54 -2.12 -10.30 -4.67
N SER A 55 -1.37 -10.50 -3.59
CA SER A 55 -0.93 -11.80 -3.07
C SER A 55 -2.06 -12.79 -2.82
N LEU A 56 -3.24 -12.31 -2.42
CA LEU A 56 -4.43 -13.15 -2.28
C LEU A 56 -4.81 -13.78 -3.63
N TRP A 57 -4.82 -12.98 -4.70
CA TRP A 57 -5.15 -13.44 -6.04
C TRP A 57 -4.09 -14.36 -6.61
N GLN A 58 -2.82 -14.05 -6.40
CA GLN A 58 -1.70 -14.84 -6.91
C GLN A 58 -1.58 -16.19 -6.21
N LYS A 59 -1.70 -16.24 -4.87
CA LYS A 59 -1.30 -17.40 -4.07
C LYS A 59 -2.43 -18.18 -3.41
N ARG A 60 -3.63 -17.56 -3.29
CA ARG A 60 -4.73 -18.15 -2.48
C ARG A 60 -6.02 -18.38 -3.27
N THR A 61 -5.96 -18.27 -4.58
CA THR A 61 -7.10 -18.55 -5.45
C THR A 61 -6.76 -19.67 -6.44
N TYR A 62 -7.77 -20.40 -6.87
CA TYR A 62 -7.60 -21.46 -7.87
C TYR A 62 -7.46 -20.86 -9.28
N ASP A 63 -6.82 -21.60 -10.20
CA ASP A 63 -6.37 -21.06 -11.50
C ASP A 63 -7.51 -20.72 -12.46
N ARG A 64 -8.65 -21.42 -12.36
CA ARG A 64 -9.82 -21.16 -13.22
C ARG A 64 -10.71 -20.02 -12.72
N LEU A 65 -10.31 -19.33 -11.64
CA LEU A 65 -11.08 -18.21 -11.10
C LEU A 65 -11.20 -17.09 -12.13
N LYS A 66 -12.40 -16.53 -12.20
CA LYS A 66 -12.71 -15.30 -12.92
C LYS A 66 -13.29 -14.26 -11.97
N LEU A 67 -13.24 -13.00 -12.34
CA LEU A 67 -13.97 -11.97 -11.62
C LEU A 67 -15.46 -12.33 -11.59
N HIS A 68 -16.10 -12.14 -10.45
CA HIS A 68 -17.54 -12.41 -10.27
C HIS A 68 -18.40 -11.22 -10.74
N LEU A 69 -17.80 -10.05 -10.86
CA LEU A 69 -18.44 -8.84 -11.38
C LEU A 69 -17.88 -8.50 -12.76
N PRO A 70 -18.69 -7.88 -13.62
CA PRO A 70 -18.22 -7.34 -14.89
C PRO A 70 -17.02 -6.42 -14.72
N LYS A 71 -16.07 -6.46 -15.65
CA LYS A 71 -14.80 -5.72 -15.57
C LYS A 71 -14.98 -4.21 -15.29
N ARG A 72 -16.04 -3.61 -15.82
CA ARG A 72 -16.37 -2.19 -15.60
C ARG A 72 -16.53 -1.79 -14.12
N PHE A 73 -16.93 -2.73 -13.24
CA PHE A 73 -17.06 -2.49 -11.80
C PHE A 73 -15.81 -2.82 -11.00
N CYS A 74 -14.85 -3.51 -11.61
CA CYS A 74 -13.62 -3.96 -10.96
C CYS A 74 -12.38 -3.15 -11.39
N GLN A 75 -12.54 -2.25 -12.34
CA GLN A 75 -11.44 -1.39 -12.79
C GLN A 75 -11.01 -0.42 -11.71
N LEU A 76 -9.72 -0.18 -11.64
CA LEU A 76 -9.15 0.80 -10.72
C LEU A 76 -9.23 2.21 -11.32
N PRO A 77 -9.19 3.26 -10.47
CA PRO A 77 -9.24 4.63 -10.93
C PRO A 77 -8.17 4.94 -11.99
N LYS A 78 -8.54 5.73 -13.01
CA LYS A 78 -7.65 6.26 -14.06
C LYS A 78 -7.09 5.25 -15.06
N VAL A 79 -7.31 3.96 -14.88
CA VAL A 79 -6.86 2.92 -15.82
C VAL A 79 -7.97 1.90 -16.02
N PRO A 80 -8.68 1.94 -17.14
CA PRO A 80 -9.66 0.91 -17.48
C PRO A 80 -8.95 -0.42 -17.76
N PHE A 81 -9.70 -1.52 -17.71
CA PHE A 81 -9.20 -2.79 -18.26
C PHE A 81 -8.96 -2.68 -19.77
N PRO A 82 -8.00 -3.43 -20.31
CA PRO A 82 -7.85 -3.56 -21.75
C PRO A 82 -9.17 -3.96 -22.44
N GLU A 83 -9.42 -3.38 -23.61
CA GLU A 83 -10.70 -3.63 -24.33
C GLU A 83 -10.85 -5.09 -24.71
N GLU A 84 -9.76 -5.74 -25.07
CA GLU A 84 -9.68 -7.16 -25.45
C GLU A 84 -9.96 -8.13 -24.30
N TYR A 85 -9.99 -7.67 -23.04
CA TYR A 85 -10.34 -8.55 -21.93
C TYR A 85 -11.83 -8.90 -21.95
N PRO A 86 -12.19 -10.15 -21.64
CA PRO A 86 -13.57 -10.54 -21.53
C PRO A 86 -14.32 -9.75 -20.45
N GLU A 87 -15.65 -9.76 -20.47
CA GLU A 87 -16.47 -9.08 -19.45
C GLU A 87 -16.14 -9.55 -18.02
N TYR A 88 -15.78 -10.83 -17.88
CA TYR A 88 -15.32 -11.45 -16.63
C TYR A 88 -13.86 -11.92 -16.79
N PRO A 89 -12.87 -11.04 -16.56
CA PRO A 89 -11.46 -11.40 -16.66
C PRO A 89 -11.09 -12.59 -15.80
N THR A 90 -10.15 -13.37 -16.30
CA THR A 90 -9.56 -14.47 -15.53
C THR A 90 -8.67 -13.94 -14.42
N LYS A 91 -8.35 -14.80 -13.44
CA LYS A 91 -7.36 -14.54 -12.38
C LYS A 91 -6.07 -13.94 -12.97
N ASN A 92 -5.50 -14.58 -13.99
CA ASN A 92 -4.23 -14.15 -14.56
C ASN A 92 -4.33 -12.79 -15.22
N GLN A 93 -5.42 -12.51 -15.95
CA GLN A 93 -5.67 -11.20 -16.54
C GLN A 93 -5.84 -10.12 -15.47
N PHE A 94 -6.52 -10.44 -14.37
CA PHE A 94 -6.68 -9.49 -13.29
C PHE A 94 -5.37 -9.21 -12.56
N VAL A 95 -4.55 -10.23 -12.30
CA VAL A 95 -3.22 -10.06 -11.70
C VAL A 95 -2.33 -9.21 -12.61
N ALA A 96 -2.26 -9.54 -13.91
CA ALA A 96 -1.47 -8.76 -14.88
C ALA A 96 -1.90 -7.29 -14.90
N TYR A 97 -3.22 -7.03 -14.93
CA TYR A 97 -3.75 -5.67 -14.85
C TYR A 97 -3.29 -4.91 -13.59
N LEU A 98 -3.28 -5.56 -12.42
CA LEU A 98 -2.84 -4.95 -11.17
C LEU A 98 -1.32 -4.68 -11.16
N GLU A 99 -0.53 -5.57 -11.77
CA GLU A 99 0.92 -5.39 -11.91
C GLU A 99 1.25 -4.22 -12.84
N GLU A 100 0.61 -4.15 -13.99
CA GLU A 100 0.73 -3.03 -14.93
C GLU A 100 0.27 -1.71 -14.29
N TYR A 101 -0.81 -1.76 -13.50
CA TYR A 101 -1.29 -0.60 -12.76
C TYR A 101 -0.24 -0.09 -11.77
N ALA A 102 0.36 -0.97 -11.00
CA ALA A 102 1.41 -0.61 -10.05
C ALA A 102 2.64 -0.03 -10.76
N GLN A 103 3.03 -0.58 -11.91
CA GLN A 103 4.13 -0.06 -12.73
C GLN A 103 3.80 1.33 -13.28
N LYS A 104 2.62 1.52 -13.84
CA LYS A 104 2.18 2.80 -14.41
C LYS A 104 2.26 3.95 -13.43
N PHE A 105 1.91 3.72 -12.17
CA PHE A 105 1.96 4.72 -11.10
C PHE A 105 3.25 4.66 -10.27
N ASP A 106 4.24 3.86 -10.66
CA ASP A 106 5.50 3.68 -9.92
C ASP A 106 5.26 3.42 -8.43
N ILE A 107 4.33 2.50 -8.12
CA ILE A 107 4.00 2.10 -6.75
C ILE A 107 4.97 1.02 -6.33
N LYS A 108 5.72 1.27 -5.24
CA LYS A 108 6.78 0.38 -4.73
C LYS A 108 6.45 -0.07 -3.31
N PRO A 109 5.68 -1.18 -3.13
CA PRO A 109 5.39 -1.69 -1.81
C PRO A 109 6.64 -2.21 -1.10
N GLN A 110 6.68 -2.03 0.22
CA GLN A 110 7.63 -2.72 1.08
C GLN A 110 7.09 -4.11 1.36
N PHE A 111 7.62 -5.10 0.65
CA PHE A 111 7.21 -6.49 0.75
C PHE A 111 7.80 -7.19 1.97
N ASN A 112 7.20 -8.34 2.30
CA ASN A 112 7.61 -9.19 3.43
C ASN A 112 7.59 -8.45 4.77
N GLU A 113 6.65 -7.52 4.95
CA GLU A 113 6.52 -6.72 6.13
C GLU A 113 5.07 -6.71 6.64
N CYS A 114 4.85 -7.31 7.80
CA CYS A 114 3.53 -7.44 8.40
C CYS A 114 3.30 -6.35 9.46
N VAL A 115 2.26 -5.55 9.30
CA VAL A 115 1.81 -4.61 10.33
C VAL A 115 1.18 -5.39 11.48
N GLN A 116 1.73 -5.27 12.68
CA GLN A 116 1.21 -5.89 13.90
C GLN A 116 0.28 -4.97 14.69
N SER A 117 0.60 -3.69 14.73
CA SER A 117 -0.25 -2.71 15.43
C SER A 117 -0.03 -1.31 14.86
N ALA A 118 -1.08 -0.50 14.95
CA ALA A 118 -1.02 0.92 14.69
C ALA A 118 -1.68 1.64 15.88
N LYS A 119 -0.98 2.60 16.49
CA LYS A 119 -1.46 3.38 17.63
C LYS A 119 -1.17 4.85 17.40
N PHE A 120 -2.16 5.68 17.66
CA PHE A 120 -1.96 7.12 17.63
C PHE A 120 -1.34 7.58 18.94
N ASP A 121 -0.30 8.39 18.85
CA ASP A 121 0.38 9.00 19.99
C ASP A 121 -0.12 10.43 20.15
N GLU A 122 -0.93 10.66 21.18
CA GLU A 122 -1.54 11.97 21.43
C GLU A 122 -0.52 13.06 21.79
N ALA A 123 0.60 12.70 22.39
CA ALA A 123 1.63 13.66 22.80
C ALA A 123 2.35 14.27 21.60
N CYS A 124 2.76 13.45 20.64
CA CYS A 124 3.47 13.90 19.43
C CYS A 124 2.54 13.99 18.20
N LYS A 125 1.26 13.64 18.34
CA LYS A 125 0.25 13.67 17.25
C LYS A 125 0.66 12.85 16.02
N LEU A 126 1.28 11.69 16.26
CA LEU A 126 1.81 10.81 15.24
C LEU A 126 1.25 9.39 15.39
N TRP A 127 1.14 8.69 14.27
CA TRP A 127 0.90 7.25 14.29
C TRP A 127 2.20 6.48 14.53
N ARG A 128 2.17 5.55 15.47
CA ARG A 128 3.23 4.54 15.66
C ARG A 128 2.75 3.25 15.07
N VAL A 129 3.39 2.82 13.99
CA VAL A 129 3.11 1.54 13.34
C VAL A 129 4.24 0.57 13.63
N LYS A 130 3.88 -0.56 14.19
CA LYS A 130 4.79 -1.66 14.49
C LYS A 130 4.70 -2.69 13.38
N THR A 131 5.83 -3.01 12.77
CA THR A 131 5.93 -4.01 11.71
C THR A 131 6.90 -5.12 12.09
N VAL A 132 6.74 -6.27 11.46
CA VAL A 132 7.65 -7.43 11.59
C VAL A 132 7.94 -7.98 10.21
N SER A 133 9.20 -8.27 9.95
CA SER A 133 9.60 -8.96 8.73
C SER A 133 9.00 -10.37 8.69
N THR A 134 8.49 -10.74 7.53
CA THR A 134 8.02 -12.10 7.22
C THR A 134 8.98 -12.86 6.32
N ALA A 135 10.13 -12.28 5.98
CA ALA A 135 11.20 -12.90 5.22
C ALA A 135 12.08 -13.74 6.14
N GLY A 136 11.97 -15.05 6.04
CA GLY A 136 12.85 -16.01 6.73
C GLY A 136 12.27 -16.61 8.03
N SER A 137 12.83 -17.76 8.44
CA SER A 137 12.43 -18.53 9.63
C SER A 137 12.84 -17.91 10.96
N VAL A 138 13.59 -16.83 10.97
CA VAL A 138 13.99 -16.12 12.18
C VAL A 138 13.11 -14.87 12.26
N ARG A 139 12.26 -14.79 13.29
CA ARG A 139 11.55 -13.57 13.66
C ARG A 139 12.59 -12.50 14.01
N SER A 140 13.08 -11.80 12.99
CA SER A 140 13.95 -10.67 13.20
C SER A 140 13.15 -9.52 13.81
N GLU A 141 13.83 -8.78 14.64
CA GLU A 141 13.35 -7.69 15.46
C GLU A 141 12.29 -6.78 14.83
N THR A 142 11.36 -6.40 15.67
CA THR A 142 10.20 -5.57 15.33
C THR A 142 10.66 -4.15 15.00
N ASP A 143 10.59 -3.76 13.76
CA ASP A 143 10.79 -2.37 13.36
C ASP A 143 9.59 -1.52 13.77
N ILE A 144 9.85 -0.41 14.46
CA ILE A 144 8.82 0.58 14.80
C ILE A 144 8.94 1.73 13.82
N LYS A 145 7.96 1.83 12.92
CA LYS A 145 7.84 2.96 12.01
C LYS A 145 6.96 4.04 12.63
N ARG A 146 7.40 5.28 12.58
CA ARG A 146 6.63 6.44 13.03
C ARG A 146 6.20 7.24 11.81
N PHE A 147 4.93 7.57 11.75
CA PHE A 147 4.33 8.27 10.63
C PHE A 147 3.83 9.62 11.07
N SER A 148 4.01 10.64 10.24
CA SER A 148 3.46 11.96 10.48
C SER A 148 1.93 11.93 10.50
N SER A 149 1.33 12.81 11.30
CA SER A 149 -0.10 12.87 11.54
C SER A 149 -0.90 13.08 10.24
N ILE A 150 -2.01 12.36 10.12
CA ILE A 150 -3.07 12.50 9.10
C ILE A 150 -3.70 13.92 9.05
N ARG A 151 -3.35 14.83 9.96
CA ARG A 151 -3.90 16.21 9.94
C ARG A 151 -3.65 16.94 8.63
N GLU A 152 -2.57 16.66 7.94
CA GLU A 152 -2.36 17.19 6.58
C GLU A 152 -3.21 16.45 5.54
N CYS A 153 -3.45 15.16 5.73
CA CYS A 153 -4.26 14.36 4.81
C CYS A 153 -5.76 14.75 4.83
N SER A 154 -6.30 15.23 5.95
CA SER A 154 -7.71 15.65 6.03
C SER A 154 -8.01 16.88 5.17
N ARG A 155 -7.03 17.77 4.95
CA ARG A 155 -7.17 18.89 4.00
C ARG A 155 -7.23 18.39 2.55
N TYR A 156 -6.52 17.31 2.22
CA TYR A 156 -6.48 16.75 0.87
C TYR A 156 -7.67 15.83 0.58
N LEU A 157 -8.19 15.10 1.58
CA LEU A 157 -9.39 14.27 1.44
C LEU A 157 -10.64 15.11 1.14
N ASN A 158 -10.77 16.29 1.74
CA ASN A 158 -11.86 17.22 1.41
C ASN A 158 -11.78 17.72 -0.05
N HIS A 159 -10.58 17.90 -0.59
CA HIS A 159 -10.40 18.28 -2.01
C HIS A 159 -10.72 17.12 -2.98
N VAL A 160 -10.49 15.88 -2.58
CA VAL A 160 -10.77 14.69 -3.42
C VAL A 160 -12.27 14.40 -3.47
N THR A 161 -12.99 14.62 -2.37
CA THR A 161 -14.45 14.44 -2.33
C THR A 161 -15.22 15.54 -3.08
N GLU A 162 -14.66 16.76 -3.21
CA GLU A 162 -15.28 17.85 -3.96
C GLU A 162 -15.01 17.77 -5.47
N ASN A 163 -13.94 17.10 -5.90
CA ASN A 163 -13.54 17.03 -7.33
C ASN A 163 -13.77 15.66 -7.99
N GLY A 164 -14.51 14.76 -7.36
CA GLY A 164 -14.96 13.49 -7.93
C GLY A 164 -13.82 12.63 -8.51
N CYS A 165 -13.29 11.73 -7.71
CA CYS A 165 -12.56 10.56 -8.23
C CYS A 165 -13.54 9.50 -8.71
#